data_6dabb1ccb12930917d12f541f6af6354
#
_entry.id   6dabb1ccb12930917d12f541f6af6354
#
_cell.length_a   1.000
_cell.length_b   1.000
_cell.length_c   1.000
_cell.angle_alpha   90.00
_cell.angle_beta   90.00
_cell.angle_gamma   90.00
#
_symmetry.space_group_name_H-M   'P 1'
#
loop_
_entity.id
_entity.type
_entity.pdbx_description
1 polymer ?
#
loop_
_entity_poly.entity_id
_entity_poly.type
_entity_poly.pdbx_seq_one_letter_code
_entity_poly.pdbx_strand_id
1 'polypeptide(L)'
;MKFLQKLGKALMLPVAVLPICGILMGIGYYLCPATMQGGDIEGARNLIGLFLVKAGGALIDNMAILFVIGVGVGMSEKNDGTGGIAALASWLMMTTLLSTDFVTTIMPSIADSATKTLAFDKIQNPFIGILAGIIGSLCYNRFKDTKLPDWLSFFSGKRCVAIIAGVVSILVSVVLLFVWPLLFGALVSIGKAIVGFDVVGAGIYAFLNRLLIPTGLHHALNNVFWFDTIGLGDLKHFWAGETSKDVSWSLGMYMSGFFPCMMFGIPGAALAMVKCAKPAKKKAAIGILASAAICAFICGVTEPFEFAFMFLAPVLYVIYALLYGIFTMITVALGFRAGFSFSAGAMDLLFSSSLPAAAKTWLIIPLGIAAFIVFYIVFYFAIKKWDLKTPGREDDDVEAEKKAVLSNNDYTAVAKTILEGCGGKDNIASIDNCITRLRLEVKDITQVDDKKIKSAGVAGVMKPGKNSVQVIIGTKVQFVADEFSKLCE
;
A
#
# COMPACT_ATOMS: atom_id res chain seq x y z
N MET A 1 4.78 -12.51 11.72
CA MET A 1 3.74 -12.50 10.66
C MET A 1 2.54 -11.62 10.99
N LYS A 2 1.92 -11.70 12.19
CA LYS A 2 0.74 -10.85 12.55
C LYS A 2 0.97 -9.34 12.40
N PHE A 3 2.14 -8.82 12.80
CA PHE A 3 2.49 -7.39 12.67
C PHE A 3 2.49 -6.93 11.21
N LEU A 4 3.18 -7.64 10.32
CA LEU A 4 3.26 -7.30 8.89
C LEU A 4 1.89 -7.38 8.19
N GLN A 5 1.05 -8.37 8.58
CA GLN A 5 -0.32 -8.47 8.06
C GLN A 5 -1.19 -7.29 8.52
N LYS A 6 -1.04 -6.84 9.78
CA LYS A 6 -1.75 -5.68 10.30
C LYS A 6 -1.27 -4.39 9.61
N LEU A 7 0.04 -4.25 9.40
CA LEU A 7 0.62 -3.13 8.66
C LEU A 7 0.10 -3.11 7.21
N GLY A 8 0.13 -4.24 6.51
CA GLY A 8 -0.40 -4.34 5.15
C GLY A 8 -1.88 -3.93 5.06
N LYS A 9 -2.72 -4.37 6.02
CA LYS A 9 -4.13 -3.96 6.10
C LYS A 9 -4.27 -2.44 6.34
N ALA A 10 -3.44 -1.86 7.22
CA ALA A 10 -3.45 -0.43 7.49
C ALA A 10 -3.02 0.43 6.28
N LEU A 11 -2.14 -0.10 5.43
CA LEU A 11 -1.68 0.56 4.21
C LEU A 11 -2.73 0.56 3.09
N MET A 12 -3.72 -0.33 3.11
CA MET A 12 -4.74 -0.42 2.07
C MET A 12 -5.63 0.83 1.98
N LEU A 13 -5.96 1.45 3.11
CA LEU A 13 -6.85 2.62 3.14
C LEU A 13 -6.23 3.86 2.48
N PRO A 14 -5.01 4.28 2.82
CA PRO A 14 -4.31 5.35 2.11
C PRO A 14 -4.15 5.10 0.62
N VAL A 15 -3.81 3.87 0.24
CA VAL A 15 -3.63 3.48 -1.17
C VAL A 15 -4.93 3.53 -1.97
N ALA A 16 -6.09 3.29 -1.34
CA ALA A 16 -7.38 3.31 -2.01
C ALA A 16 -7.76 4.69 -2.61
N VAL A 17 -7.10 5.77 -2.17
CA VAL A 17 -7.32 7.13 -2.70
C VAL A 17 -6.53 7.38 -4.00
N LEU A 18 -5.41 6.68 -4.21
CA LEU A 18 -4.47 6.94 -5.32
C LEU A 18 -5.06 6.76 -6.73
N PRO A 19 -5.98 5.81 -7.01
CA PRO A 19 -6.57 5.67 -8.34
C PRO A 19 -7.25 6.95 -8.86
N ILE A 20 -7.95 7.68 -7.99
CA ILE A 20 -8.60 8.92 -8.41
C ILE A 20 -7.57 9.99 -8.76
N CYS A 21 -6.43 10.02 -8.05
CA CYS A 21 -5.34 10.96 -8.34
C CYS A 21 -4.76 10.72 -9.73
N GLY A 22 -4.47 9.45 -10.06
CA GLY A 22 -3.95 9.06 -11.37
C GLY A 22 -4.91 9.43 -12.51
N ILE A 23 -6.22 9.20 -12.33
CA ILE A 23 -7.23 9.57 -13.31
C ILE A 23 -7.28 11.10 -13.51
N LEU A 24 -7.34 11.85 -12.41
CA LEU A 24 -7.40 13.32 -12.47
C LEU A 24 -6.16 13.90 -13.14
N MET A 25 -4.96 13.43 -12.77
CA MET A 25 -3.71 13.91 -13.36
C MET A 25 -3.59 13.51 -14.82
N GLY A 26 -3.90 12.27 -15.19
CA GLY A 26 -3.84 11.80 -16.57
C GLY A 26 -4.77 12.61 -17.50
N ILE A 27 -6.03 12.83 -17.08
CA ILE A 27 -6.95 13.69 -17.82
C ILE A 27 -6.43 15.14 -17.87
N GLY A 28 -5.91 15.62 -16.75
CA GLY A 28 -5.39 16.96 -16.62
C GLY A 28 -4.21 17.24 -17.56
N TYR A 29 -3.24 16.33 -17.65
CA TYR A 29 -2.11 16.42 -18.58
C TYR A 29 -2.55 16.32 -20.05
N TYR A 30 -3.56 15.51 -20.36
CA TYR A 30 -4.14 15.43 -21.70
C TYR A 30 -4.84 16.75 -22.11
N LEU A 31 -5.56 17.38 -21.18
CA LEU A 31 -6.24 18.64 -21.44
C LEU A 31 -5.28 19.85 -21.49
N CYS A 32 -4.25 19.85 -20.65
CA CYS A 32 -3.27 20.91 -20.51
C CYS A 32 -1.83 20.37 -20.51
N PRO A 33 -1.27 19.98 -21.67
CA PRO A 33 0.12 19.52 -21.77
C PRO A 33 1.14 20.55 -21.25
N ALA A 34 0.83 21.83 -21.33
CA ALA A 34 1.69 22.92 -20.84
C ALA A 34 2.06 22.80 -19.36
N THR A 35 1.28 22.10 -18.55
CA THR A 35 1.60 21.83 -17.12
C THR A 35 2.90 21.02 -16.93
N MET A 36 3.31 20.24 -17.93
CA MET A 36 4.56 19.45 -17.91
C MET A 36 5.57 19.92 -18.95
N GLN A 37 5.10 20.34 -20.13
CA GLN A 37 5.95 20.74 -21.25
C GLN A 37 6.36 22.22 -21.17
N GLY A 38 5.74 23.01 -20.29
CA GLY A 38 5.88 24.45 -20.25
C GLY A 38 5.04 25.14 -21.35
N GLY A 39 4.93 26.46 -21.24
CA GLY A 39 4.12 27.31 -22.16
C GLY A 39 2.96 28.00 -21.45
N ASP A 40 2.22 28.79 -22.19
CA ASP A 40 1.12 29.57 -21.65
C ASP A 40 -0.11 28.70 -21.35
N ILE A 41 -0.68 28.90 -20.19
CA ILE A 41 -1.88 28.18 -19.72
C ILE A 41 -3.07 29.12 -19.90
N GLU A 42 -3.57 29.24 -21.16
CA GLU A 42 -4.70 30.07 -21.51
C GLU A 42 -5.86 29.24 -22.04
N GLY A 43 -7.07 29.79 -21.91
CA GLY A 43 -8.31 29.19 -22.38
C GLY A 43 -8.90 28.15 -21.42
N ALA A 44 -10.22 27.95 -21.48
CA ALA A 44 -10.99 27.14 -20.55
C ALA A 44 -10.51 25.66 -20.47
N ARG A 45 -10.11 25.08 -21.62
CA ARG A 45 -9.60 23.70 -21.68
C ARG A 45 -8.35 23.54 -20.83
N ASN A 46 -7.36 24.42 -20.97
CA ASN A 46 -6.10 24.37 -20.25
C ASN A 46 -6.30 24.66 -18.75
N LEU A 47 -7.18 25.61 -18.42
CA LEU A 47 -7.51 25.91 -17.01
C LEU A 47 -8.18 24.72 -16.33
N ILE A 48 -9.11 24.02 -17.00
CA ILE A 48 -9.71 22.77 -16.46
C ILE A 48 -8.63 21.70 -16.29
N GLY A 49 -7.74 21.54 -17.28
CA GLY A 49 -6.63 20.58 -17.18
C GLY A 49 -5.71 20.89 -16.00
N LEU A 50 -5.29 22.14 -15.82
CA LEU A 50 -4.49 22.58 -14.68
C LEU A 50 -5.19 22.32 -13.34
N PHE A 51 -6.49 22.61 -13.25
CA PHE A 51 -7.28 22.34 -12.04
C PHE A 51 -7.28 20.85 -11.68
N LEU A 52 -7.46 19.97 -12.67
CA LEU A 52 -7.44 18.53 -12.47
C LEU A 52 -6.06 18.02 -12.05
N VAL A 53 -4.98 18.54 -12.68
CA VAL A 53 -3.59 18.20 -12.29
C VAL A 53 -3.34 18.60 -10.83
N LYS A 54 -3.74 19.82 -10.44
CA LYS A 54 -3.56 20.29 -9.07
C LYS A 54 -4.38 19.51 -8.06
N ALA A 55 -5.62 19.14 -8.40
CA ALA A 55 -6.48 18.33 -7.55
C ALA A 55 -5.92 16.92 -7.32
N GLY A 56 -5.45 16.25 -8.38
CA GLY A 56 -4.80 14.93 -8.26
C GLY A 56 -3.45 15.01 -7.55
N GLY A 57 -2.63 16.01 -7.93
CA GLY A 57 -1.31 16.26 -7.34
C GLY A 57 -1.39 16.53 -5.83
N ALA A 58 -2.40 17.23 -5.34
CA ALA A 58 -2.55 17.53 -3.92
C ALA A 58 -2.53 16.29 -3.01
N LEU A 59 -3.06 15.16 -3.48
CA LEU A 59 -3.05 13.91 -2.72
C LEU A 59 -1.75 13.13 -2.91
N ILE A 60 -1.18 13.13 -4.11
CA ILE A 60 0.09 12.43 -4.41
C ILE A 60 1.25 13.12 -3.70
N ASP A 61 1.32 14.44 -3.74
CA ASP A 61 2.39 15.22 -3.10
C ASP A 61 2.35 15.06 -1.57
N ASN A 62 1.16 14.80 -1.01
CA ASN A 62 0.95 14.57 0.42
C ASN A 62 0.72 13.08 0.78
N MET A 63 1.09 12.17 -0.10
CA MET A 63 0.87 10.72 0.10
C MET A 63 1.50 10.24 1.41
N ALA A 64 2.68 10.75 1.79
CA ALA A 64 3.33 10.40 3.04
C ALA A 64 2.42 10.65 4.25
N ILE A 65 1.69 11.77 4.29
CA ILE A 65 0.75 12.12 5.37
C ILE A 65 -0.44 11.15 5.40
N LEU A 66 -0.91 10.71 4.23
CA LEU A 66 -1.98 9.71 4.16
C LEU A 66 -1.52 8.38 4.78
N PHE A 67 -0.28 7.97 4.54
CA PHE A 67 0.32 6.79 5.18
C PHE A 67 0.50 6.98 6.68
N VAL A 68 0.94 8.16 7.15
CA VAL A 68 1.04 8.49 8.58
C VAL A 68 -0.27 8.20 9.30
N ILE A 69 -1.36 8.80 8.80
CA ILE A 69 -2.69 8.70 9.42
C ILE A 69 -3.22 7.27 9.27
N GLY A 70 -3.15 6.70 8.07
CA GLY A 70 -3.66 5.36 7.79
C GLY A 70 -3.00 4.27 8.64
N VAL A 71 -1.67 4.32 8.80
CA VAL A 71 -0.93 3.39 9.65
C VAL A 71 -1.18 3.69 11.13
N GLY A 72 -1.17 4.97 11.54
CA GLY A 72 -1.41 5.39 12.91
C GLY A 72 -2.76 4.92 13.45
N VAL A 73 -3.82 5.07 12.65
CA VAL A 73 -5.17 4.59 13.00
C VAL A 73 -5.28 3.07 12.81
N GLY A 74 -4.91 2.54 11.65
CA GLY A 74 -5.13 1.15 11.28
C GLY A 74 -4.33 0.14 12.10
N MET A 75 -3.19 0.53 12.67
CA MET A 75 -2.40 -0.30 13.58
C MET A 75 -2.77 -0.08 15.06
N SER A 76 -3.60 0.90 15.40
CA SER A 76 -4.15 1.07 16.73
C SER A 76 -5.16 -0.04 17.05
N GLU A 77 -5.20 -0.51 18.31
CA GLU A 77 -6.05 -1.64 18.72
C GLU A 77 -7.53 -1.38 18.49
N LYS A 78 -7.98 -0.13 18.69
CA LYS A 78 -9.39 0.27 18.54
C LYS A 78 -9.66 1.09 17.28
N ASN A 79 -8.71 1.12 16.31
CA ASN A 79 -8.78 2.01 15.13
C ASN A 79 -9.11 3.47 15.51
N ASP A 80 -8.50 3.94 16.60
CA ASP A 80 -8.82 5.21 17.26
C ASP A 80 -8.06 6.37 16.61
N GLY A 81 -8.73 7.48 16.38
CA GLY A 81 -8.14 8.70 15.85
C GLY A 81 -6.98 9.26 16.69
N THR A 82 -6.90 8.94 18.00
CA THR A 82 -5.77 9.31 18.86
C THR A 82 -4.45 8.73 18.33
N GLY A 83 -4.46 7.49 17.82
CA GLY A 83 -3.29 6.89 17.18
C GLY A 83 -2.87 7.66 15.92
N GLY A 84 -3.84 8.15 15.14
CA GLY A 84 -3.59 8.99 13.97
C GLY A 84 -2.98 10.36 14.34
N ILE A 85 -3.51 11.01 15.38
CA ILE A 85 -2.99 12.30 15.88
C ILE A 85 -1.57 12.12 16.42
N ALA A 86 -1.32 11.06 17.18
CA ALA A 86 0.03 10.76 17.69
C ALA A 86 1.03 10.48 16.56
N ALA A 87 0.58 9.77 15.52
CA ALA A 87 1.37 9.52 14.32
C ALA A 87 1.68 10.82 13.56
N LEU A 88 0.69 11.71 13.41
CA LEU A 88 0.87 13.00 12.76
C LEU A 88 1.83 13.89 13.54
N ALA A 89 1.71 13.92 14.87
CA ALA A 89 2.66 14.63 15.73
C ALA A 89 4.09 14.08 15.56
N SER A 90 4.26 12.76 15.52
CA SER A 90 5.53 12.09 15.24
C SER A 90 6.10 12.51 13.88
N TRP A 91 5.28 12.52 12.84
CA TRP A 91 5.66 12.93 11.49
C TRP A 91 6.16 14.37 11.45
N LEU A 92 5.38 15.30 12.00
CA LEU A 92 5.74 16.73 12.02
C LEU A 92 7.05 16.97 12.78
N MET A 93 7.25 16.31 13.93
CA MET A 93 8.48 16.41 14.67
C MET A 93 9.68 15.84 13.91
N MET A 94 9.55 14.64 13.35
CA MET A 94 10.62 13.98 12.60
C MET A 94 11.00 14.78 11.35
N THR A 95 10.04 15.24 10.56
CA THR A 95 10.32 15.99 9.33
C THR A 95 10.87 17.38 9.59
N THR A 96 10.54 18.00 10.72
CA THR A 96 11.12 19.27 11.16
C THR A 96 12.55 19.09 11.67
N LEU A 97 12.78 18.12 12.57
CA LEU A 97 14.10 17.85 13.15
C LEU A 97 15.10 17.25 12.15
N LEU A 98 14.61 16.68 11.06
CA LEU A 98 15.41 16.11 9.98
C LEU A 98 15.30 16.93 8.68
N SER A 99 14.78 18.16 8.73
CA SER A 99 14.83 19.07 7.59
C SER A 99 16.27 19.48 7.26
N THR A 100 16.56 19.69 5.99
CA THR A 100 17.89 20.09 5.52
C THR A 100 18.40 21.32 6.27
N ASP A 101 17.57 22.35 6.42
CA ASP A 101 17.93 23.60 7.09
C ASP A 101 18.32 23.39 8.55
N PHE A 102 17.54 22.60 9.28
CA PHE A 102 17.84 22.32 10.68
C PHE A 102 19.09 21.44 10.82
N VAL A 103 19.19 20.38 10.01
CA VAL A 103 20.32 19.43 10.10
C VAL A 103 21.64 20.09 9.72
N THR A 104 21.67 20.93 8.70
CA THR A 104 22.90 21.67 8.33
C THR A 104 23.28 22.72 9.37
N THR A 105 22.32 23.24 10.12
CA THR A 105 22.57 24.16 11.24
C THR A 105 23.26 23.44 12.40
N ILE A 106 22.79 22.22 12.77
CA ILE A 106 23.36 21.48 13.92
C ILE A 106 24.59 20.65 13.54
N MET A 107 24.73 20.28 12.29
CA MET A 107 25.82 19.48 11.72
C MET A 107 26.28 20.06 10.39
N PRO A 108 27.06 21.16 10.37
CA PRO A 108 27.47 21.82 9.12
C PRO A 108 28.21 20.92 8.13
N SER A 109 28.90 19.87 8.61
CA SER A 109 29.58 18.88 7.77
C SER A 109 28.65 18.07 6.84
N ILE A 110 27.35 18.14 7.04
CA ILE A 110 26.37 17.54 6.14
C ILE A 110 26.27 18.34 4.84
N ALA A 111 26.40 19.66 4.92
CA ALA A 111 26.38 20.53 3.74
C ALA A 111 27.55 20.25 2.76
N ASP A 112 28.66 19.68 3.24
CA ASP A 112 29.82 19.32 2.42
C ASP A 112 29.55 18.10 1.51
N SER A 113 28.43 17.39 1.69
CA SER A 113 28.07 16.20 0.91
C SER A 113 26.72 16.36 0.25
N ALA A 114 26.69 16.53 -1.07
CA ALA A 114 25.45 16.64 -1.85
C ALA A 114 24.49 15.47 -1.62
N THR A 115 24.99 14.23 -1.49
CA THR A 115 24.15 13.06 -1.23
C THR A 115 23.50 13.08 0.15
N LYS A 116 24.22 13.57 1.19
CA LYS A 116 23.66 13.68 2.54
C LYS A 116 22.62 14.79 2.61
N THR A 117 22.90 15.95 2.00
CA THR A 117 21.95 17.05 1.89
C THR A 117 20.68 16.62 1.19
N LEU A 118 20.81 15.92 0.05
CA LEU A 118 19.68 15.38 -0.70
C LEU A 118 18.87 14.35 0.11
N ALA A 119 19.50 13.55 0.95
CA ALA A 119 18.79 12.60 1.82
C ALA A 119 17.82 13.34 2.75
N PHE A 120 18.21 14.45 3.32
CA PHE A 120 17.36 15.25 4.21
C PHE A 120 16.35 16.12 3.42
N ASP A 121 16.69 16.57 2.23
CA ASP A 121 15.72 17.22 1.32
C ASP A 121 14.55 16.30 0.97
N LYS A 122 14.80 15.00 0.85
CA LYS A 122 13.80 13.97 0.58
C LYS A 122 13.28 13.24 1.82
N ILE A 123 13.31 13.90 3.00
CA ILE A 123 12.85 13.30 4.26
C ILE A 123 11.32 13.11 4.30
N GLN A 124 10.57 13.95 3.60
CA GLN A 124 9.10 13.86 3.50
C GLN A 124 8.70 12.79 2.49
N ASN A 125 8.85 11.52 2.87
CA ASN A 125 8.58 10.37 2.02
C ASN A 125 7.71 9.33 2.74
N PRO A 126 7.05 8.41 2.01
CA PRO A 126 6.17 7.40 2.58
C PRO A 126 6.84 6.46 3.58
N PHE A 127 8.14 6.17 3.45
CA PHE A 127 8.86 5.34 4.43
C PHE A 127 8.88 6.00 5.81
N ILE A 128 9.25 7.27 5.87
CA ILE A 128 9.21 8.06 7.13
C ILE A 128 7.77 8.21 7.62
N GLY A 129 6.80 8.34 6.70
CA GLY A 129 5.37 8.37 7.03
C GLY A 129 4.89 7.08 7.72
N ILE A 130 5.27 5.93 7.17
CA ILE A 130 4.96 4.62 7.77
C ILE A 130 5.62 4.48 9.14
N LEU A 131 6.87 4.90 9.27
CA LEU A 131 7.60 4.86 10.55
C LEU A 131 6.90 5.72 11.61
N ALA A 132 6.51 6.94 11.28
CA ALA A 132 5.74 7.82 12.16
C ALA A 132 4.38 7.20 12.54
N GLY A 133 3.69 6.58 11.59
CA GLY A 133 2.47 5.83 11.83
C GLY A 133 2.65 4.67 12.82
N ILE A 134 3.73 3.92 12.68
CA ILE A 134 4.09 2.83 13.61
C ILE A 134 4.37 3.40 15.00
N ILE A 135 5.14 4.48 15.13
CA ILE A 135 5.43 5.13 16.43
C ILE A 135 4.12 5.54 17.10
N GLY A 136 3.24 6.26 16.40
CA GLY A 136 1.96 6.71 16.94
C GLY A 136 1.08 5.56 17.42
N SER A 137 0.94 4.52 16.60
CA SER A 137 0.11 3.35 16.92
C SER A 137 0.68 2.53 18.08
N LEU A 138 1.99 2.32 18.14
CA LEU A 138 2.64 1.60 19.25
C LEU A 138 2.52 2.38 20.56
N CYS A 139 2.72 3.70 20.52
CA CYS A 139 2.50 4.57 21.69
C CYS A 139 1.03 4.52 22.14
N TYR A 140 0.08 4.55 21.20
CA TYR A 140 -1.33 4.40 21.52
C TYR A 140 -1.61 3.06 22.20
N ASN A 141 -1.21 1.96 21.61
CA ASN A 141 -1.49 0.62 22.12
C ASN A 141 -0.90 0.41 23.53
N ARG A 142 0.24 1.04 23.83
CA ARG A 142 0.93 0.88 25.12
C ARG A 142 0.44 1.83 26.19
N PHE A 143 0.08 3.08 25.83
CA PHE A 143 -0.09 4.16 26.81
C PHE A 143 -1.52 4.75 26.90
N LYS A 144 -2.46 4.28 26.07
CA LYS A 144 -3.86 4.78 26.06
C LYS A 144 -4.59 4.71 27.40
N ASP A 145 -4.18 3.80 28.28
CA ASP A 145 -4.81 3.55 29.58
C ASP A 145 -3.91 4.01 30.77
N THR A 146 -2.83 4.79 30.49
CA THR A 146 -1.89 5.25 31.52
C THR A 146 -2.54 6.23 32.45
N LYS A 147 -2.46 5.93 33.77
CA LYS A 147 -2.90 6.84 34.84
C LYS A 147 -1.69 7.62 35.34
N LEU A 148 -1.77 8.92 35.31
CA LEU A 148 -0.76 9.83 35.86
C LEU A 148 -1.20 10.29 37.26
N PRO A 149 -0.28 10.80 38.10
CA PRO A 149 -0.60 11.44 39.39
C PRO A 149 -1.62 12.57 39.23
N ASP A 150 -2.35 12.87 40.30
CA ASP A 150 -3.49 13.83 40.26
C ASP A 150 -3.15 15.19 39.67
N TRP A 151 -1.96 15.71 39.96
CA TRP A 151 -1.47 16.99 39.41
C TRP A 151 -1.18 16.97 37.90
N LEU A 152 -1.06 15.77 37.29
CA LEU A 152 -0.92 15.55 35.85
C LEU A 152 -2.13 14.82 35.26
N SER A 153 -3.22 14.66 36.01
CA SER A 153 -4.38 13.84 35.61
C SER A 153 -5.00 14.30 34.29
N PHE A 154 -4.92 15.59 33.94
CA PHE A 154 -5.33 16.12 32.64
C PHE A 154 -4.67 15.42 31.46
N PHE A 155 -3.42 14.99 31.61
CA PHE A 155 -2.66 14.30 30.58
C PHE A 155 -2.80 12.78 30.62
N SER A 156 -3.62 12.22 31.51
CA SER A 156 -3.84 10.79 31.63
C SER A 156 -4.57 10.18 30.44
N GLY A 157 -4.41 8.88 30.27
CA GLY A 157 -5.11 8.10 29.25
C GLY A 157 -4.66 8.46 27.81
N LYS A 158 -5.61 8.61 26.91
CA LYS A 158 -5.36 8.89 25.50
C LYS A 158 -4.57 10.20 25.26
N ARG A 159 -4.66 11.18 26.14
CA ARG A 159 -3.96 12.45 26.02
C ARG A 159 -2.45 12.30 26.19
N CYS A 160 -2.01 11.33 26.98
CA CYS A 160 -0.59 11.01 27.19
C CYS A 160 0.08 10.48 25.91
N VAL A 161 -0.68 9.83 25.05
CA VAL A 161 -0.17 9.14 23.87
C VAL A 161 0.62 10.04 22.93
N ALA A 162 0.07 11.20 22.57
CA ALA A 162 0.73 12.12 21.64
C ALA A 162 2.02 12.72 22.26
N ILE A 163 2.02 12.96 23.57
CA ILE A 163 3.20 13.48 24.30
C ILE A 163 4.34 12.45 24.26
N ILE A 164 4.03 11.20 24.59
CA ILE A 164 5.02 10.12 24.56
C ILE A 164 5.49 9.85 23.13
N ALA A 165 4.58 9.85 22.16
CA ALA A 165 4.96 9.71 20.76
C ALA A 165 5.91 10.82 20.30
N GLY A 166 5.71 12.06 20.79
CA GLY A 166 6.63 13.18 20.56
C GLY A 166 8.03 12.90 21.13
N VAL A 167 8.13 12.46 22.38
CA VAL A 167 9.43 12.12 23.01
C VAL A 167 10.11 10.98 22.25
N VAL A 168 9.39 9.93 21.90
CA VAL A 168 9.91 8.81 21.10
C VAL A 168 10.41 9.32 19.74
N SER A 169 9.68 10.24 19.11
CA SER A 169 10.05 10.80 17.81
C SER A 169 11.34 11.62 17.87
N ILE A 170 11.59 12.35 18.96
CA ILE A 170 12.88 13.03 19.17
C ILE A 170 14.03 12.01 19.20
N LEU A 171 13.87 10.93 19.97
CA LEU A 171 14.89 9.87 20.06
C LEU A 171 15.12 9.18 18.71
N VAL A 172 14.04 8.87 18.00
CA VAL A 172 14.11 8.27 16.66
C VAL A 172 14.75 9.23 15.67
N SER A 173 14.46 10.54 15.75
CA SER A 173 15.11 11.56 14.89
C SER A 173 16.61 11.61 15.11
N VAL A 174 17.08 11.53 16.35
CA VAL A 174 18.52 11.45 16.65
C VAL A 174 19.15 10.21 16.00
N VAL A 175 18.50 9.07 16.04
CA VAL A 175 19.00 7.85 15.36
C VAL A 175 18.99 8.05 13.84
N LEU A 176 17.90 8.58 13.27
CA LEU A 176 17.77 8.81 11.83
C LEU A 176 18.73 9.86 11.30
N LEU A 177 19.18 10.81 12.12
CA LEU A 177 20.20 11.79 11.73
C LEU A 177 21.47 11.11 11.19
N PHE A 178 21.82 9.94 11.71
CA PHE A 178 22.98 9.16 11.30
C PHE A 178 22.63 8.02 10.33
N VAL A 179 21.51 7.34 10.56
CA VAL A 179 21.13 6.14 9.81
C VAL A 179 20.50 6.49 8.46
N TRP A 180 19.67 7.55 8.38
CA TRP A 180 18.96 7.90 7.17
C TRP A 180 19.88 8.24 5.99
N PRO A 181 20.94 9.08 6.14
CA PRO A 181 21.88 9.33 5.04
C PRO A 181 22.60 8.09 4.53
N LEU A 182 22.85 7.11 5.42
CA LEU A 182 23.46 5.82 5.02
C LEU A 182 22.50 4.98 4.17
N LEU A 183 21.26 4.85 4.62
CA LEU A 183 20.21 4.13 3.89
C LEU A 183 19.93 4.78 2.53
N PHE A 184 19.77 6.09 2.52
CA PHE A 184 19.52 6.86 1.30
C PHE A 184 20.71 6.78 0.34
N GLY A 185 21.93 6.95 0.86
CA GLY A 185 23.17 6.82 0.08
C GLY A 185 23.35 5.44 -0.52
N ALA A 186 22.98 4.37 0.19
CA ALA A 186 23.00 3.02 -0.34
C ALA A 186 21.99 2.86 -1.49
N LEU A 187 20.77 3.40 -1.36
CA LEU A 187 19.76 3.38 -2.44
C LEU A 187 20.24 4.15 -3.67
N VAL A 188 20.85 5.33 -3.50
CA VAL A 188 21.42 6.12 -4.58
C VAL A 188 22.57 5.35 -5.27
N SER A 189 23.44 4.71 -4.49
CA SER A 189 24.58 3.93 -5.02
C SER A 189 24.10 2.72 -5.82
N ILE A 190 23.09 2.00 -5.32
CA ILE A 190 22.44 0.90 -6.03
C ILE A 190 21.80 1.42 -7.32
N GLY A 191 21.09 2.56 -7.26
CA GLY A 191 20.49 3.19 -8.43
C GLY A 191 21.54 3.51 -9.51
N LYS A 192 22.65 4.16 -9.15
CA LYS A 192 23.75 4.47 -10.09
C LYS A 192 24.36 3.22 -10.69
N ALA A 193 24.55 2.16 -9.90
CA ALA A 193 25.07 0.89 -10.40
C ALA A 193 24.10 0.24 -11.41
N ILE A 194 22.80 0.28 -11.12
CA ILE A 194 21.76 -0.29 -12.00
C ILE A 194 21.71 0.42 -13.34
N VAL A 195 21.83 1.75 -13.38
CA VAL A 195 21.83 2.53 -14.62
C VAL A 195 22.92 2.07 -15.60
N GLY A 196 24.08 1.68 -15.09
CA GLY A 196 25.18 1.17 -15.92
C GLY A 196 24.91 -0.16 -16.63
N PHE A 197 23.83 -0.88 -16.28
CA PHE A 197 23.46 -2.16 -16.90
C PHE A 197 22.39 -2.05 -18.01
N ASP A 198 22.00 -0.84 -18.39
CA ASP A 198 21.04 -0.55 -19.47
C ASP A 198 19.75 -1.43 -19.37
N VAL A 199 19.45 -2.25 -20.36
CA VAL A 199 18.26 -3.13 -20.40
C VAL A 199 18.14 -4.03 -19.17
N VAL A 200 19.24 -4.63 -18.75
CA VAL A 200 19.30 -5.50 -17.57
C VAL A 200 19.05 -4.66 -16.30
N GLY A 201 19.60 -3.44 -16.27
CA GLY A 201 19.37 -2.50 -15.19
C GLY A 201 17.90 -2.14 -15.01
N ALA A 202 17.18 -1.88 -16.10
CA ALA A 202 15.74 -1.64 -16.04
C ALA A 202 14.97 -2.83 -15.45
N GLY A 203 15.36 -4.06 -15.77
CA GLY A 203 14.77 -5.26 -15.19
C GLY A 203 15.10 -5.44 -13.70
N ILE A 204 16.34 -5.18 -13.30
CA ILE A 204 16.76 -5.22 -11.88
C ILE A 204 15.96 -4.17 -11.08
N TYR A 205 15.84 -2.97 -11.62
CA TYR A 205 15.01 -1.91 -11.01
C TYR A 205 13.58 -2.36 -10.81
N ALA A 206 12.92 -2.90 -11.84
CA ALA A 206 11.54 -3.35 -11.76
C ALA A 206 11.35 -4.49 -10.75
N PHE A 207 12.29 -5.43 -10.71
CA PHE A 207 12.31 -6.51 -9.70
C PHE A 207 12.42 -5.96 -8.29
N LEU A 208 13.40 -5.10 -8.02
CA LEU A 208 13.62 -4.50 -6.69
C LEU A 208 12.45 -3.59 -6.29
N ASN A 209 11.90 -2.84 -7.24
CA ASN A 209 10.71 -2.01 -7.01
C ASN A 209 9.56 -2.85 -6.43
N ARG A 210 9.23 -3.98 -7.07
CA ARG A 210 8.18 -4.88 -6.57
C ARG A 210 8.55 -5.50 -5.21
N LEU A 211 9.78 -5.96 -5.06
CA LEU A 211 10.24 -6.59 -3.82
C LEU A 211 10.19 -5.66 -2.60
N LEU A 212 10.34 -4.35 -2.82
CA LEU A 212 10.36 -3.33 -1.75
C LEU A 212 8.98 -2.78 -1.38
N ILE A 213 7.91 -3.11 -2.10
CA ILE A 213 6.55 -2.64 -1.80
C ILE A 213 6.12 -2.94 -0.35
N PRO A 214 6.36 -4.15 0.22
CA PRO A 214 5.97 -4.45 1.59
C PRO A 214 6.53 -3.50 2.66
N THR A 215 7.66 -2.87 2.36
CA THR A 215 8.36 -1.95 3.25
C THR A 215 8.07 -0.47 2.94
N GLY A 216 7.44 -0.16 1.81
CA GLY A 216 7.27 1.20 1.31
C GLY A 216 8.55 1.83 0.72
N LEU A 217 9.70 1.12 0.76
CA LEU A 217 10.98 1.63 0.24
C LEU A 217 11.03 1.73 -1.28
N HIS A 218 10.09 1.09 -2.01
CA HIS A 218 9.95 1.24 -3.46
C HIS A 218 9.74 2.71 -3.86
N HIS A 219 9.08 3.54 -3.05
CA HIS A 219 8.94 4.97 -3.30
C HIS A 219 10.29 5.71 -3.23
N ALA A 220 11.17 5.32 -2.29
CA ALA A 220 12.53 5.88 -2.25
C ALA A 220 13.34 5.46 -3.48
N LEU A 221 13.18 4.22 -3.94
CA LEU A 221 13.81 3.75 -5.18
C LEU A 221 13.25 4.48 -6.41
N ASN A 222 11.94 4.73 -6.47
CA ASN A 222 11.31 5.50 -7.55
C ASN A 222 11.85 6.92 -7.63
N ASN A 223 12.14 7.56 -6.50
CA ASN A 223 12.77 8.88 -6.49
C ASN A 223 14.12 8.89 -7.22
N VAL A 224 14.86 7.78 -7.16
CA VAL A 224 16.16 7.64 -7.85
C VAL A 224 15.99 7.64 -9.36
N PHE A 225 14.98 6.94 -9.90
CA PHE A 225 14.83 6.71 -11.33
C PHE A 225 13.86 7.67 -12.02
N TRP A 226 12.75 8.03 -11.33
CA TRP A 226 11.68 8.83 -11.95
C TRP A 226 11.78 10.33 -11.64
N PHE A 227 12.32 10.71 -10.45
CA PHE A 227 12.23 12.07 -9.90
C PHE A 227 13.59 12.75 -9.70
N ASP A 228 14.53 12.53 -10.60
CA ASP A 228 15.77 13.30 -10.75
C ASP A 228 16.76 13.27 -9.55
N THR A 229 16.68 12.25 -8.68
CA THR A 229 17.61 12.13 -7.53
C THR A 229 19.08 11.91 -7.97
N ILE A 230 19.30 11.30 -9.12
CA ILE A 230 20.65 11.01 -9.67
C ILE A 230 20.87 11.64 -11.04
N GLY A 231 20.05 12.60 -11.42
CA GLY A 231 20.11 13.25 -12.72
C GLY A 231 19.42 12.47 -13.85
N LEU A 232 18.55 11.48 -13.53
CA LEU A 232 17.77 10.75 -14.53
C LEU A 232 16.44 11.44 -14.81
N GLY A 233 15.57 11.56 -13.82
CA GLY A 233 14.25 12.19 -13.97
C GLY A 233 13.41 11.62 -15.11
N ASP A 234 13.43 10.29 -15.33
CA ASP A 234 12.87 9.63 -16.53
C ASP A 234 11.40 10.02 -16.78
N LEU A 235 10.60 10.14 -15.70
CA LEU A 235 9.21 10.58 -15.78
C LEU A 235 9.10 12.06 -16.23
N LYS A 236 9.88 12.94 -15.59
CA LYS A 236 9.83 14.38 -15.84
C LYS A 236 10.20 14.69 -17.30
N HIS A 237 11.32 14.15 -17.79
CA HIS A 237 11.80 14.36 -19.16
C HIS A 237 10.84 13.76 -20.19
N PHE A 238 10.24 12.58 -19.90
CA PHE A 238 9.28 11.96 -20.80
C PHE A 238 8.03 12.84 -21.01
N TRP A 239 7.48 13.39 -19.93
CA TRP A 239 6.29 14.26 -19.99
C TRP A 239 6.60 15.68 -20.42
N ALA A 240 7.85 16.14 -20.27
CA ALA A 240 8.30 17.41 -20.82
C ALA A 240 8.35 17.43 -22.36
N GLY A 241 8.14 16.27 -23.01
CA GLY A 241 8.18 16.16 -24.46
C GLY A 241 9.59 16.01 -25.04
N GLU A 242 10.56 15.70 -24.19
CA GLU A 242 11.93 15.40 -24.62
C GLU A 242 12.01 14.01 -25.28
N THR A 243 13.14 13.72 -25.90
CA THR A 243 13.42 12.44 -26.57
C THR A 243 14.72 11.84 -26.03
N SER A 244 15.01 10.58 -26.38
CA SER A 244 16.32 9.95 -26.04
C SER A 244 17.54 10.62 -26.67
N LYS A 245 17.35 11.66 -27.50
CA LYS A 245 18.46 12.48 -28.01
C LYS A 245 18.85 13.61 -27.05
N ASP A 246 17.95 13.98 -26.19
CA ASP A 246 18.09 15.10 -25.25
C ASP A 246 18.68 14.65 -23.92
N VAL A 247 18.76 13.34 -23.69
CA VAL A 247 19.24 12.70 -22.45
C VAL A 247 20.30 11.62 -22.75
N SER A 248 21.03 11.16 -21.74
CA SER A 248 22.09 10.16 -21.89
C SER A 248 21.63 8.69 -21.78
N TRP A 249 20.32 8.45 -21.65
CA TRP A 249 19.71 7.11 -21.55
C TRP A 249 18.53 6.98 -22.51
N SER A 250 18.00 5.76 -22.65
CA SER A 250 16.79 5.54 -23.46
C SER A 250 15.56 5.95 -22.68
N LEU A 251 15.03 7.14 -22.98
CA LEU A 251 13.95 7.80 -22.23
C LEU A 251 12.70 6.90 -22.18
N GLY A 252 12.12 6.76 -21.00
CA GLY A 252 10.97 5.90 -20.71
C GLY A 252 11.35 4.44 -20.38
N MET A 253 12.63 4.06 -20.39
CA MET A 253 13.03 2.68 -20.15
C MET A 253 12.72 2.18 -18.72
N TYR A 254 12.68 3.08 -17.76
CA TYR A 254 12.35 2.75 -16.37
C TYR A 254 10.85 2.79 -16.06
N MET A 255 10.01 3.08 -17.05
CA MET A 255 8.55 3.13 -16.93
C MET A 255 7.87 2.06 -17.78
N SER A 256 8.32 1.88 -19.03
CA SER A 256 7.60 1.12 -20.06
C SER A 256 7.32 -0.33 -19.72
N GLY A 257 8.23 -0.99 -18.99
CA GLY A 257 8.10 -2.40 -18.65
C GLY A 257 7.05 -2.74 -17.62
N PHE A 258 6.54 -1.74 -16.91
CA PHE A 258 5.47 -1.94 -15.94
C PHE A 258 4.10 -2.14 -16.62
N PHE A 259 3.86 -1.54 -17.77
CA PHE A 259 2.57 -1.63 -18.48
C PHE A 259 2.12 -3.05 -18.81
N PRO A 260 2.92 -3.92 -19.46
CA PRO A 260 2.48 -5.28 -19.74
C PRO A 260 2.19 -6.09 -18.46
N CYS A 261 2.93 -5.83 -17.38
CA CYS A 261 2.76 -6.52 -16.11
C CYS A 261 1.52 -6.05 -15.35
N MET A 262 1.35 -4.73 -15.19
CA MET A 262 0.24 -4.15 -14.43
C MET A 262 -1.10 -4.33 -15.12
N MET A 263 -1.15 -4.03 -16.43
CA MET A 263 -2.40 -4.11 -17.19
C MET A 263 -2.82 -5.55 -17.49
N PHE A 264 -1.89 -6.45 -17.72
CA PHE A 264 -2.22 -7.80 -18.20
C PHE A 264 -1.71 -8.91 -17.25
N GLY A 265 -0.48 -8.80 -16.75
CA GLY A 265 0.11 -9.79 -15.86
C GLY A 265 -0.71 -9.97 -14.58
N ILE A 266 -1.13 -8.86 -13.93
CA ILE A 266 -1.97 -8.92 -12.73
C ILE A 266 -3.33 -9.58 -12.99
N PRO A 267 -4.11 -9.21 -14.02
CA PRO A 267 -5.31 -9.95 -14.37
C PRO A 267 -5.09 -11.46 -14.61
N GLY A 268 -3.97 -11.84 -15.25
CA GLY A 268 -3.59 -13.24 -15.43
C GLY A 268 -3.32 -13.95 -14.10
N ALA A 269 -2.54 -13.34 -13.21
CA ALA A 269 -2.27 -13.85 -11.87
C ALA A 269 -3.55 -13.94 -11.00
N ALA A 270 -4.41 -12.93 -11.06
CA ALA A 270 -5.68 -12.91 -10.36
C ALA A 270 -6.60 -14.07 -10.83
N LEU A 271 -6.68 -14.29 -12.14
CA LEU A 271 -7.44 -15.41 -12.71
C LEU A 271 -6.89 -16.78 -12.24
N ALA A 272 -5.57 -16.95 -12.16
CA ALA A 272 -4.94 -18.15 -11.64
C ALA A 272 -5.32 -18.40 -10.18
N MET A 273 -5.26 -17.38 -9.33
CA MET A 273 -5.68 -17.47 -7.92
C MET A 273 -7.16 -17.85 -7.80
N VAL A 274 -8.05 -17.20 -8.57
CA VAL A 274 -9.50 -17.52 -8.61
C VAL A 274 -9.75 -18.96 -9.05
N LYS A 275 -8.99 -19.46 -10.05
CA LYS A 275 -9.11 -20.86 -10.50
C LYS A 275 -8.65 -21.85 -9.44
N CYS A 276 -7.66 -21.48 -8.62
CA CYS A 276 -7.14 -22.31 -7.53
C CYS A 276 -7.96 -22.19 -6.25
N ALA A 277 -8.85 -21.20 -6.12
CA ALA A 277 -9.65 -20.98 -4.91
C ALA A 277 -10.61 -22.15 -4.63
N LYS A 278 -10.81 -22.46 -3.33
CA LYS A 278 -11.77 -23.46 -2.86
C LYS A 278 -13.20 -23.07 -3.31
N PRO A 279 -14.06 -23.97 -3.74
CA PRO A 279 -15.40 -23.66 -4.27
C PRO A 279 -16.23 -22.75 -3.36
N ALA A 280 -16.17 -22.97 -2.05
CA ALA A 280 -16.92 -22.18 -1.05
C ALA A 280 -16.47 -20.72 -0.97
N LYS A 281 -15.18 -20.42 -1.19
CA LYS A 281 -14.57 -19.10 -1.09
C LYS A 281 -14.40 -18.40 -2.42
N LYS A 282 -14.67 -19.09 -3.53
CA LYS A 282 -14.40 -18.62 -4.88
C LYS A 282 -15.12 -17.31 -5.21
N LYS A 283 -16.37 -17.15 -4.78
CA LYS A 283 -17.15 -15.93 -5.02
C LYS A 283 -16.54 -14.70 -4.32
N ALA A 284 -16.08 -14.86 -3.08
CA ALA A 284 -15.39 -13.80 -2.35
C ALA A 284 -14.02 -13.47 -2.98
N ALA A 285 -13.26 -14.51 -3.36
CA ALA A 285 -11.98 -14.34 -4.06
C ALA A 285 -12.14 -13.60 -5.38
N ILE A 286 -13.19 -13.90 -6.17
CA ILE A 286 -13.50 -13.16 -7.41
C ILE A 286 -13.71 -11.68 -7.11
N GLY A 287 -14.53 -11.33 -6.11
CA GLY A 287 -14.84 -9.94 -5.78
C GLY A 287 -13.57 -9.12 -5.49
N ILE A 288 -12.68 -9.67 -4.66
CA ILE A 288 -11.44 -8.98 -4.26
C ILE A 288 -10.45 -8.89 -5.42
N LEU A 289 -10.18 -10.05 -6.05
CA LEU A 289 -9.13 -10.12 -7.07
C LEU A 289 -9.53 -9.45 -8.37
N ALA A 290 -10.83 -9.48 -8.75
CA ALA A 290 -11.31 -8.79 -9.93
C ALA A 290 -11.27 -7.27 -9.76
N SER A 291 -11.71 -6.74 -8.61
CA SER A 291 -11.63 -5.29 -8.34
C SER A 291 -10.19 -4.80 -8.33
N ALA A 292 -9.27 -5.55 -7.71
CA ALA A 292 -7.85 -5.22 -7.69
C ALA A 292 -7.22 -5.30 -9.10
N ALA A 293 -7.59 -6.30 -9.90
CA ALA A 293 -7.13 -6.44 -11.29
C ALA A 293 -7.64 -5.31 -12.19
N ILE A 294 -8.90 -4.89 -12.04
CA ILE A 294 -9.47 -3.74 -12.78
C ILE A 294 -8.75 -2.45 -12.38
N CYS A 295 -8.48 -2.25 -11.10
CA CYS A 295 -7.74 -1.09 -10.61
C CYS A 295 -6.32 -1.04 -11.21
N ALA A 296 -5.61 -2.16 -11.20
CA ALA A 296 -4.29 -2.28 -11.81
C ALA A 296 -4.32 -2.03 -13.33
N PHE A 297 -5.32 -2.57 -14.03
CA PHE A 297 -5.48 -2.39 -15.48
C PHE A 297 -5.73 -0.93 -15.85
N ILE A 298 -6.66 -0.25 -15.16
CA ILE A 298 -7.08 1.11 -15.53
C ILE A 298 -6.05 2.15 -15.07
N CYS A 299 -5.66 2.09 -13.79
CA CYS A 299 -4.87 3.15 -13.13
C CYS A 299 -3.43 2.72 -12.80
N GLY A 300 -3.05 1.45 -12.99
CA GLY A 300 -1.74 0.94 -12.58
C GLY A 300 -1.55 0.80 -11.06
N VAL A 301 -2.61 0.92 -10.24
CA VAL A 301 -2.51 0.74 -8.78
C VAL A 301 -2.56 -0.74 -8.45
N THR A 302 -1.42 -1.29 -7.99
CA THR A 302 -1.21 -2.73 -7.84
C THR A 302 -1.30 -3.21 -6.39
N GLU A 303 -1.17 -2.33 -5.44
CA GLU A 303 -1.12 -2.64 -4.01
C GLU A 303 -2.35 -3.41 -3.50
N PRO A 304 -3.59 -3.14 -3.95
CA PRO A 304 -4.74 -3.94 -3.53
C PRO A 304 -4.60 -5.42 -3.91
N PHE A 305 -3.98 -5.71 -5.07
CA PHE A 305 -3.68 -7.06 -5.50
C PHE A 305 -2.51 -7.66 -4.72
N GLU A 306 -1.43 -6.93 -4.58
CA GLU A 306 -0.19 -7.37 -3.94
C GLU A 306 -0.40 -7.67 -2.45
N PHE A 307 -1.03 -6.75 -1.71
CA PHE A 307 -1.35 -6.95 -0.29
C PHE A 307 -2.32 -8.12 -0.04
N ALA A 308 -3.14 -8.49 -1.03
CA ALA A 308 -4.04 -9.61 -0.89
C ALA A 308 -3.29 -10.96 -0.76
N PHE A 309 -2.08 -11.11 -1.32
CA PHE A 309 -1.40 -12.40 -1.32
C PHE A 309 0.05 -12.40 -0.81
N MET A 310 0.77 -11.26 -0.83
CA MET A 310 2.20 -11.26 -0.56
C MET A 310 2.58 -11.76 0.85
N PHE A 311 1.74 -11.53 1.85
CA PHE A 311 1.96 -12.03 3.22
C PHE A 311 1.45 -13.46 3.42
N LEU A 312 0.56 -13.94 2.55
CA LEU A 312 0.03 -15.30 2.58
C LEU A 312 0.95 -16.27 1.84
N ALA A 313 1.55 -15.83 0.74
CA ALA A 313 2.40 -16.61 -0.14
C ALA A 313 3.67 -15.83 -0.56
N PRO A 314 4.63 -15.59 0.35
CA PRO A 314 5.82 -14.78 0.05
C PRO A 314 6.66 -15.30 -1.11
N VAL A 315 6.75 -16.62 -1.27
CA VAL A 315 7.48 -17.24 -2.40
C VAL A 315 6.84 -16.86 -3.74
N LEU A 316 5.50 -16.86 -3.79
CA LEU A 316 4.77 -16.45 -5.00
C LEU A 316 4.99 -14.96 -5.29
N TYR A 317 5.14 -14.15 -4.25
CA TYR A 317 5.44 -12.73 -4.38
C TYR A 317 6.83 -12.48 -4.97
N VAL A 318 7.84 -13.24 -4.57
CA VAL A 318 9.18 -13.17 -5.19
C VAL A 318 9.13 -13.56 -6.67
N ILE A 319 8.37 -14.60 -7.02
CA ILE A 319 8.16 -15.00 -8.43
C ILE A 319 7.46 -13.88 -9.21
N TYR A 320 6.46 -13.26 -8.62
CA TYR A 320 5.78 -12.08 -9.18
C TYR A 320 6.78 -10.95 -9.49
N ALA A 321 7.62 -10.59 -8.53
CA ALA A 321 8.66 -9.58 -8.73
C ALA A 321 9.64 -9.95 -9.84
N LEU A 322 10.07 -11.22 -9.91
CA LEU A 322 10.95 -11.71 -10.99
C LEU A 322 10.31 -11.59 -12.38
N LEU A 323 9.03 -11.91 -12.50
CA LEU A 323 8.28 -11.75 -13.76
C LEU A 323 8.27 -10.27 -14.20
N TYR A 324 8.10 -9.32 -13.26
CA TYR A 324 8.21 -7.89 -13.59
C TYR A 324 9.59 -7.54 -14.14
N GLY A 325 10.66 -8.00 -13.52
CA GLY A 325 12.02 -7.79 -14.02
C GLY A 325 12.21 -8.33 -15.45
N ILE A 326 11.77 -9.56 -15.70
CA ILE A 326 11.89 -10.21 -17.01
C ILE A 326 11.09 -9.46 -18.08
N PHE A 327 9.82 -9.14 -17.83
CA PHE A 327 9.00 -8.43 -18.82
C PHE A 327 9.47 -7.00 -19.04
N THR A 328 10.04 -6.35 -18.02
CA THR A 328 10.68 -5.04 -18.19
C THR A 328 11.89 -5.15 -19.12
N MET A 329 12.80 -6.11 -18.92
CA MET A 329 13.92 -6.34 -19.84
C MET A 329 13.44 -6.57 -21.27
N ILE A 330 12.43 -7.42 -21.47
CA ILE A 330 11.87 -7.69 -22.80
C ILE A 330 11.30 -6.41 -23.43
N THR A 331 10.50 -5.64 -22.68
CA THR A 331 9.88 -4.41 -23.16
C THR A 331 10.93 -3.39 -23.60
N VAL A 332 11.97 -3.22 -22.78
CA VAL A 332 13.07 -2.26 -23.06
C VAL A 332 13.90 -2.73 -24.24
N ALA A 333 14.26 -4.02 -24.30
CA ALA A 333 15.05 -4.60 -25.40
C ALA A 333 14.34 -4.51 -26.76
N LEU A 334 13.01 -4.67 -26.80
CA LEU A 334 12.20 -4.51 -28.02
C LEU A 334 12.04 -3.04 -28.44
N GLY A 335 12.49 -2.10 -27.62
CA GLY A 335 12.39 -0.67 -27.87
C GLY A 335 10.98 -0.12 -27.72
N PHE A 336 10.12 -0.77 -26.90
CA PHE A 336 8.80 -0.25 -26.60
C PHE A 336 8.90 0.84 -25.53
N ARG A 337 8.34 2.02 -25.80
CA ARG A 337 8.38 3.17 -24.89
C ARG A 337 6.99 3.73 -24.66
N ALA A 338 6.67 3.84 -23.39
CA ALA A 338 5.47 4.52 -22.86
C ALA A 338 5.83 5.12 -21.50
N GLY A 339 5.21 6.22 -21.16
CA GLY A 339 5.38 6.88 -19.88
C GLY A 339 4.10 6.84 -19.06
N PHE A 340 4.22 7.02 -17.77
CA PHE A 340 3.08 7.25 -16.89
C PHE A 340 3.29 8.53 -16.07
N SER A 341 2.19 9.19 -15.74
CA SER A 341 2.20 10.34 -14.86
C SER A 341 2.17 9.93 -13.39
N PHE A 342 1.50 8.81 -13.13
CA PHE A 342 1.35 8.22 -11.81
C PHE A 342 1.76 6.75 -11.79
N SER A 343 1.16 5.90 -12.64
CA SER A 343 1.46 4.47 -12.70
C SER A 343 1.04 3.87 -14.03
N ALA A 344 1.55 2.65 -14.36
CA ALA A 344 1.42 2.03 -15.68
C ALA A 344 0.05 1.38 -15.90
N GLY A 345 -0.99 2.18 -16.04
CA GLY A 345 -2.35 1.77 -16.40
C GLY A 345 -2.77 2.17 -17.82
N ALA A 346 -3.95 1.71 -18.23
CA ALA A 346 -4.50 1.98 -19.56
C ALA A 346 -4.68 3.48 -19.85
N MET A 347 -5.01 4.28 -18.83
CA MET A 347 -5.15 5.72 -18.96
C MET A 347 -3.81 6.37 -19.32
N ASP A 348 -2.75 6.05 -18.58
CA ASP A 348 -1.42 6.60 -18.84
C ASP A 348 -0.85 6.09 -20.18
N LEU A 349 -1.09 4.82 -20.53
CA LEU A 349 -0.71 4.29 -21.84
C LEU A 349 -1.33 5.09 -22.98
N LEU A 350 -2.62 5.39 -22.88
CA LEU A 350 -3.35 6.18 -23.87
C LEU A 350 -2.77 7.59 -23.97
N PHE A 351 -2.62 8.30 -22.84
CA PHE A 351 -2.19 9.69 -22.82
C PHE A 351 -0.72 9.86 -23.22
N SER A 352 0.15 8.96 -22.81
CA SER A 352 1.58 9.02 -23.15
C SER A 352 1.89 8.59 -24.59
N SER A 353 0.98 7.88 -25.27
CA SER A 353 1.20 7.34 -26.62
C SER A 353 1.45 8.41 -27.69
N SER A 354 1.02 9.63 -27.45
CA SER A 354 1.22 10.77 -28.35
C SER A 354 2.47 11.60 -28.06
N LEU A 355 3.21 11.30 -26.99
CA LEU A 355 4.40 12.06 -26.60
C LEU A 355 5.62 11.70 -27.48
N PRO A 356 6.56 12.64 -27.68
CA PRO A 356 7.72 12.43 -28.58
C PRO A 356 8.61 11.25 -28.22
N ALA A 357 8.75 10.94 -26.91
CA ALA A 357 9.53 9.80 -26.44
C ALA A 357 8.80 8.45 -26.60
N ALA A 358 7.50 8.45 -26.87
CA ALA A 358 6.72 7.24 -27.07
C ALA A 358 7.18 6.50 -28.35
N ALA A 359 7.45 5.21 -28.23
CA ALA A 359 7.90 4.41 -29.36
C ALA A 359 7.26 3.02 -29.32
N LYS A 360 6.68 2.60 -30.43
CA LYS A 360 6.04 1.27 -30.58
C LYS A 360 5.04 0.99 -29.43
N THR A 361 4.41 1.99 -28.88
CA THR A 361 3.60 1.95 -27.64
C THR A 361 2.51 0.89 -27.71
N TRP A 362 1.82 0.78 -28.86
CA TRP A 362 0.71 -0.18 -29.01
C TRP A 362 1.17 -1.65 -29.07
N LEU A 363 2.46 -1.91 -29.32
CA LEU A 363 3.04 -3.26 -29.23
C LEU A 363 3.19 -3.75 -27.78
N ILE A 364 3.01 -2.86 -26.80
CA ILE A 364 2.87 -3.23 -25.39
C ILE A 364 1.62 -4.12 -25.16
N ILE A 365 0.57 -3.95 -25.97
CA ILE A 365 -0.67 -4.75 -25.85
C ILE A 365 -0.43 -6.24 -26.17
N PRO A 366 0.11 -6.64 -27.34
CA PRO A 366 0.40 -8.05 -27.59
C PRO A 366 1.45 -8.64 -26.63
N LEU A 367 2.43 -7.86 -26.19
CA LEU A 367 3.36 -8.28 -25.14
C LEU A 367 2.64 -8.46 -23.80
N GLY A 368 1.66 -7.60 -23.48
CA GLY A 368 0.78 -7.73 -22.34
C GLY A 368 -0.05 -9.00 -22.36
N ILE A 369 -0.60 -9.39 -23.51
CA ILE A 369 -1.31 -10.66 -23.66
C ILE A 369 -0.37 -11.84 -23.35
N ALA A 370 0.88 -11.79 -23.84
CA ALA A 370 1.88 -12.77 -23.46
C ALA A 370 2.17 -12.78 -21.96
N ALA A 371 2.26 -11.59 -21.32
CA ALA A 371 2.41 -11.46 -19.87
C ALA A 371 1.21 -12.08 -19.13
N PHE A 372 -0.02 -11.82 -19.56
CA PHE A 372 -1.23 -12.45 -19.00
C PHE A 372 -1.12 -13.97 -18.97
N ILE A 373 -0.74 -14.57 -20.09
CA ILE A 373 -0.61 -16.03 -20.22
C ILE A 373 0.50 -16.56 -19.31
N VAL A 374 1.67 -15.92 -19.31
CA VAL A 374 2.83 -16.35 -18.49
C VAL A 374 2.50 -16.22 -17.01
N PHE A 375 1.97 -15.08 -16.55
CA PHE A 375 1.56 -14.90 -15.15
C PHE A 375 0.50 -15.91 -14.74
N TYR A 376 -0.51 -16.16 -15.59
CA TYR A 376 -1.54 -17.16 -15.32
C TYR A 376 -0.93 -18.56 -15.14
N ILE A 377 -0.09 -18.98 -16.06
CA ILE A 377 0.53 -20.32 -16.05
C ILE A 377 1.44 -20.47 -14.82
N VAL A 378 2.35 -19.52 -14.62
CA VAL A 378 3.33 -19.57 -13.52
C VAL A 378 2.62 -19.57 -12.16
N PHE A 379 1.63 -18.69 -11.96
CA PHE A 379 0.87 -18.62 -10.72
C PHE A 379 0.04 -19.89 -10.50
N TYR A 380 -0.64 -20.39 -11.52
CA TYR A 380 -1.46 -21.59 -11.42
C TYR A 380 -0.62 -22.80 -10.98
N PHE A 381 0.52 -23.02 -11.66
CA PHE A 381 1.38 -24.15 -11.33
C PHE A 381 2.09 -23.98 -10.00
N ALA A 382 2.58 -22.79 -9.66
CA ALA A 382 3.22 -22.52 -8.37
C ALA A 382 2.25 -22.74 -7.21
N ILE A 383 1.02 -22.23 -7.31
CA ILE A 383 -0.02 -22.41 -6.28
C ILE A 383 -0.35 -23.89 -6.10
N LYS A 384 -0.49 -24.63 -7.19
CA LYS A 384 -0.84 -26.06 -7.16
C LYS A 384 0.31 -26.91 -6.64
N LYS A 385 1.55 -26.68 -7.14
CA LYS A 385 2.72 -27.48 -6.83
C LYS A 385 3.14 -27.36 -5.37
N TRP A 386 3.08 -26.15 -4.82
CA TRP A 386 3.54 -25.84 -3.45
C TRP A 386 2.40 -25.65 -2.44
N ASP A 387 1.16 -25.94 -2.84
CA ASP A 387 -0.05 -25.71 -2.03
C ASP A 387 -0.09 -24.33 -1.36
N LEU A 388 0.27 -23.28 -2.12
CA LEU A 388 0.38 -21.93 -1.58
C LEU A 388 -1.00 -21.40 -1.16
N LYS A 389 -1.02 -20.74 -0.01
CA LYS A 389 -2.24 -20.12 0.52
C LYS A 389 -2.39 -18.74 -0.13
N THR A 390 -3.33 -18.64 -1.06
CA THR A 390 -3.72 -17.41 -1.74
C THR A 390 -5.17 -17.07 -1.38
N PRO A 391 -5.69 -15.88 -1.72
CA PRO A 391 -7.08 -15.54 -1.46
C PRO A 391 -8.04 -16.63 -1.94
N GLY A 392 -8.88 -17.13 -1.04
CA GLY A 392 -9.79 -18.24 -1.27
C GLY A 392 -9.18 -19.64 -1.09
N ARG A 393 -7.91 -19.75 -0.65
CA ARG A 393 -7.24 -21.03 -0.31
C ARG A 393 -6.78 -21.13 1.15
N GLU A 394 -7.17 -20.17 1.97
CA GLU A 394 -6.83 -20.19 3.40
C GLU A 394 -7.36 -21.46 4.07
N ASP A 395 -6.64 -21.97 5.10
CA ASP A 395 -7.02 -23.16 5.86
C ASP A 395 -8.13 -22.82 6.85
N ASP A 396 -9.36 -22.90 6.39
CA ASP A 396 -10.53 -22.61 7.17
C ASP A 396 -11.61 -23.70 6.93
N ASP A 397 -12.46 -23.92 7.93
CA ASP A 397 -13.56 -24.90 7.86
C ASP A 397 -14.56 -24.56 6.72
N VAL A 398 -14.38 -25.24 5.61
CA VAL A 398 -15.17 -25.04 4.37
C VAL A 398 -16.66 -25.36 4.55
N GLU A 399 -16.99 -26.24 5.53
CA GLU A 399 -18.40 -26.59 5.81
C GLU A 399 -19.17 -25.44 6.46
N ALA A 400 -18.50 -24.64 7.29
CA ALA A 400 -19.14 -23.53 7.97
C ALA A 400 -19.44 -22.37 6.99
N GLU A 401 -18.57 -22.13 5.99
CA GLU A 401 -18.79 -21.04 5.00
C GLU A 401 -19.87 -21.33 3.95
N LYS A 402 -20.16 -22.60 3.64
CA LYS A 402 -21.26 -22.96 2.72
C LYS A 402 -22.65 -22.57 3.24
N LYS A 403 -22.79 -22.36 4.54
CA LYS A 403 -24.04 -21.93 5.19
C LYS A 403 -24.07 -20.44 5.53
N ALA A 404 -23.03 -19.66 5.20
CA ALA A 404 -22.91 -18.25 5.56
C ALA A 404 -23.76 -17.33 4.67
N VAL A 405 -25.05 -17.54 4.69
CA VAL A 405 -26.00 -16.47 4.38
C VAL A 405 -26.64 -16.10 5.71
N LEU A 406 -26.26 -14.95 6.26
CA LEU A 406 -27.00 -14.36 7.37
C LEU A 406 -28.45 -14.24 6.90
N SER A 407 -29.30 -15.07 7.45
CA SER A 407 -30.73 -15.10 7.16
C SER A 407 -31.47 -13.88 7.79
N ASN A 408 -30.79 -13.16 8.67
CA ASN A 408 -31.31 -11.99 9.36
C ASN A 408 -30.49 -10.73 9.00
N ASN A 409 -31.17 -9.67 8.60
CA ASN A 409 -30.56 -8.36 8.33
C ASN A 409 -30.50 -7.46 9.58
N ASP A 410 -30.91 -7.96 10.74
CA ASP A 410 -30.75 -7.27 12.03
C ASP A 410 -29.35 -7.55 12.59
N TYR A 411 -28.39 -6.73 12.17
CA TYR A 411 -27.00 -6.87 12.58
C TYR A 411 -26.79 -6.60 14.07
N THR A 412 -27.64 -5.78 14.69
CA THR A 412 -27.60 -5.48 16.13
C THR A 412 -28.00 -6.71 16.93
N ALA A 413 -29.06 -7.39 16.54
CA ALA A 413 -29.48 -8.65 17.21
C ALA A 413 -28.43 -9.75 17.05
N VAL A 414 -27.83 -9.86 15.86
CA VAL A 414 -26.72 -10.81 15.59
C VAL A 414 -25.51 -10.50 16.48
N ALA A 415 -25.07 -9.23 16.53
CA ALA A 415 -23.96 -8.79 17.35
C ALA A 415 -24.19 -9.05 18.84
N LYS A 416 -25.40 -8.75 19.33
CA LYS A 416 -25.79 -9.00 20.72
C LYS A 416 -25.73 -10.49 21.09
N THR A 417 -26.26 -11.36 20.24
CA THR A 417 -26.25 -12.80 20.47
C THR A 417 -24.79 -13.35 20.46
N ILE A 418 -23.93 -12.82 19.58
CA ILE A 418 -22.52 -13.18 19.56
C ILE A 418 -21.83 -12.71 20.86
N LEU A 419 -22.10 -11.49 21.31
CA LEU A 419 -21.51 -10.93 22.52
C LEU A 419 -21.92 -11.72 23.77
N GLU A 420 -23.19 -12.07 23.90
CA GLU A 420 -23.68 -12.95 24.97
C GLU A 420 -23.00 -14.32 24.93
N GLY A 421 -22.82 -14.90 23.73
CA GLY A 421 -22.14 -16.18 23.53
C GLY A 421 -20.63 -16.12 23.78
N CYS A 422 -20.02 -14.93 23.74
CA CYS A 422 -18.63 -14.71 24.10
C CYS A 422 -18.39 -14.47 25.60
N GLY A 423 -19.41 -14.56 26.44
CA GLY A 423 -19.32 -14.30 27.89
C GLY A 423 -19.53 -12.83 28.27
N GLY A 424 -20.10 -12.03 27.38
CA GLY A 424 -20.41 -10.63 27.59
C GLY A 424 -19.24 -9.67 27.36
N LYS A 425 -19.52 -8.37 27.55
CA LYS A 425 -18.60 -7.24 27.29
C LYS A 425 -17.28 -7.37 28.08
N ASP A 426 -17.36 -7.80 29.32
CA ASP A 426 -16.18 -7.87 30.22
C ASP A 426 -15.16 -8.92 29.78
N ASN A 427 -15.60 -9.93 29.03
CA ASN A 427 -14.73 -10.99 28.50
C ASN A 427 -14.06 -10.61 27.18
N ILE A 428 -14.49 -9.54 26.50
CA ILE A 428 -13.87 -9.10 25.25
C ILE A 428 -12.59 -8.29 25.54
N ALA A 429 -11.47 -8.68 24.95
CA ALA A 429 -10.20 -7.98 25.05
C ALA A 429 -9.92 -7.14 23.79
N SER A 430 -10.21 -7.68 22.60
CA SER A 430 -10.09 -6.90 21.33
C SER A 430 -11.10 -7.40 20.30
N ILE A 431 -11.47 -6.48 19.40
CA ILE A 431 -12.40 -6.70 18.30
C ILE A 431 -11.69 -6.32 17.00
N ASP A 432 -11.64 -7.23 16.05
CA ASP A 432 -11.17 -7.02 14.68
C ASP A 432 -12.03 -7.84 13.73
N ASN A 433 -11.97 -7.58 12.44
CA ASN A 433 -12.62 -8.41 11.45
C ASN A 433 -11.74 -8.55 10.20
N CYS A 434 -11.91 -9.65 9.49
CA CYS A 434 -11.48 -9.78 8.11
C CYS A 434 -12.72 -9.73 7.19
N ILE A 435 -12.54 -10.05 5.94
CA ILE A 435 -13.60 -9.91 4.92
C ILE A 435 -14.85 -10.75 5.21
N THR A 436 -14.71 -11.85 5.96
CA THR A 436 -15.78 -12.81 6.23
C THR A 436 -15.95 -13.17 7.70
N ARG A 437 -15.06 -12.71 8.60
CA ARG A 437 -15.03 -13.15 10.00
C ARG A 437 -14.88 -11.99 10.96
N LEU A 438 -15.67 -12.03 12.02
CA LEU A 438 -15.43 -11.26 13.23
C LEU A 438 -14.34 -11.99 14.03
N ARG A 439 -13.27 -11.29 14.36
CA ARG A 439 -12.11 -11.80 15.12
C ARG A 439 -12.10 -11.15 16.48
N LEU A 440 -12.27 -11.96 17.50
CA LEU A 440 -12.32 -11.51 18.89
C LEU A 440 -11.14 -12.08 19.65
N GLU A 441 -10.52 -11.29 20.51
CA GLU A 441 -9.70 -11.79 21.59
C GLU A 441 -10.52 -11.72 22.89
N VAL A 442 -10.60 -12.82 23.60
CA VAL A 442 -11.33 -12.95 24.85
C VAL A 442 -10.35 -13.13 26.01
N LYS A 443 -10.72 -12.66 27.20
CA LYS A 443 -9.90 -12.83 28.40
C LYS A 443 -9.91 -14.26 28.87
N ASP A 444 -11.08 -14.91 28.81
CA ASP A 444 -11.31 -16.29 29.24
C ASP A 444 -12.10 -17.05 28.15
N ILE A 445 -11.44 -17.98 27.47
CA ILE A 445 -12.01 -18.80 26.39
C ILE A 445 -13.05 -19.80 26.90
N THR A 446 -13.03 -20.14 28.21
CA THR A 446 -13.95 -21.12 28.81
C THR A 446 -15.38 -20.56 28.93
N GLN A 447 -15.55 -19.24 28.93
CA GLN A 447 -16.84 -18.56 28.94
C GLN A 447 -17.49 -18.52 27.55
N VAL A 448 -16.81 -18.98 26.49
CA VAL A 448 -17.33 -18.90 25.14
C VAL A 448 -18.21 -20.08 24.79
N ASP A 449 -19.50 -19.81 24.62
CA ASP A 449 -20.53 -20.77 24.20
C ASP A 449 -20.76 -20.76 22.69
N ASP A 450 -20.18 -21.76 22.01
CA ASP A 450 -20.27 -21.91 20.56
C ASP A 450 -21.72 -22.15 20.08
N LYS A 451 -22.57 -22.78 20.91
CA LYS A 451 -23.98 -23.03 20.55
C LYS A 451 -24.77 -21.74 20.53
N LYS A 452 -24.54 -20.89 21.55
CA LYS A 452 -25.15 -19.57 21.64
C LYS A 452 -24.72 -18.69 20.47
N ILE A 453 -23.44 -18.64 20.13
CA ILE A 453 -22.93 -17.86 18.98
C ILE A 453 -23.54 -18.37 17.67
N LYS A 454 -23.63 -19.67 17.48
CA LYS A 454 -24.24 -20.28 16.28
C LYS A 454 -25.73 -19.98 16.17
N SER A 455 -26.45 -19.78 17.26
CA SER A 455 -27.87 -19.39 17.25
C SER A 455 -28.13 -18.01 16.64
N ALA A 456 -27.10 -17.16 16.55
CA ALA A 456 -27.18 -15.88 15.82
C ALA A 456 -27.30 -16.05 14.29
N GLY A 457 -27.34 -17.27 13.77
CA GLY A 457 -27.41 -17.55 12.33
C GLY A 457 -26.05 -17.41 11.61
N VAL A 458 -24.95 -17.41 12.35
CA VAL A 458 -23.58 -17.36 11.80
C VAL A 458 -23.16 -18.72 11.27
N ALA A 459 -22.26 -18.74 10.31
CA ALA A 459 -21.85 -19.97 9.62
C ALA A 459 -20.99 -20.89 10.46
N GLY A 460 -20.28 -20.36 11.47
CA GLY A 460 -19.41 -21.15 12.34
C GLY A 460 -18.62 -20.32 13.34
N VAL A 461 -18.06 -21.02 14.31
CA VAL A 461 -17.17 -20.45 15.32
C VAL A 461 -15.89 -21.27 15.36
N MET A 462 -14.74 -20.60 15.40
CA MET A 462 -13.42 -21.22 15.49
C MET A 462 -12.64 -20.63 16.65
N LYS A 463 -11.81 -21.46 17.31
CA LYS A 463 -10.93 -21.06 18.40
C LYS A 463 -9.47 -21.38 18.04
N PRO A 464 -8.81 -20.58 17.18
CA PRO A 464 -7.48 -20.90 16.64
C PRO A 464 -6.33 -20.72 17.64
N GLY A 465 -6.61 -20.27 18.87
CA GLY A 465 -5.62 -20.02 19.91
C GLY A 465 -6.23 -20.02 21.30
N LYS A 466 -5.39 -19.84 22.32
CA LYS A 466 -5.82 -19.90 23.73
C LYS A 466 -6.91 -18.86 24.08
N ASN A 467 -6.89 -17.70 23.44
CA ASN A 467 -7.81 -16.58 23.74
C ASN A 467 -8.45 -15.99 22.47
N SER A 468 -8.35 -16.65 21.32
CA SER A 468 -8.86 -16.13 20.06
C SER A 468 -10.13 -16.86 19.64
N VAL A 469 -11.16 -16.09 19.31
CA VAL A 469 -12.44 -16.56 18.78
C VAL A 469 -12.67 -15.93 17.41
N GLN A 470 -13.02 -16.72 16.43
CA GLN A 470 -13.38 -16.25 15.09
C GLN A 470 -14.79 -16.69 14.76
N VAL A 471 -15.68 -15.73 14.52
CA VAL A 471 -17.08 -15.99 14.13
C VAL A 471 -17.21 -15.75 12.62
N ILE A 472 -17.64 -16.78 11.90
CA ILE A 472 -17.77 -16.76 10.44
C ILE A 472 -19.13 -16.20 10.07
N ILE A 473 -19.15 -14.98 9.51
CA ILE A 473 -20.34 -14.19 9.22
C ILE A 473 -20.60 -14.07 7.71
N GLY A 474 -19.53 -14.06 6.91
CA GLY A 474 -19.58 -13.80 5.48
C GLY A 474 -19.36 -12.33 5.12
N THR A 475 -19.75 -11.93 3.92
CA THR A 475 -19.47 -10.60 3.36
C THR A 475 -20.09 -9.41 4.13
N LYS A 476 -21.05 -9.70 5.02
CA LYS A 476 -21.73 -8.69 5.87
C LYS A 476 -21.01 -8.47 7.22
N VAL A 477 -19.85 -9.05 7.41
CA VAL A 477 -19.10 -9.01 8.68
C VAL A 477 -18.82 -7.60 9.17
N GLN A 478 -18.57 -6.65 8.30
CA GLN A 478 -18.28 -5.26 8.70
C GLN A 478 -19.45 -4.66 9.48
N PHE A 479 -20.68 -4.83 8.98
CA PHE A 479 -21.87 -4.31 9.64
C PHE A 479 -22.09 -4.93 11.03
N VAL A 480 -21.82 -6.23 11.17
CA VAL A 480 -21.92 -6.91 12.47
C VAL A 480 -20.78 -6.48 13.40
N ALA A 481 -19.57 -6.26 12.89
CA ALA A 481 -18.43 -5.80 13.67
C ALA A 481 -18.66 -4.38 14.22
N ASP A 482 -19.23 -3.50 13.41
CA ASP A 482 -19.57 -2.12 13.80
C ASP A 482 -20.61 -2.11 14.95
N GLU A 483 -21.67 -2.93 14.83
CA GLU A 483 -22.67 -3.07 15.87
C GLU A 483 -22.10 -3.75 17.13
N PHE A 484 -21.25 -4.77 16.95
CA PHE A 484 -20.59 -5.44 18.07
C PHE A 484 -19.68 -4.49 18.85
N SER A 485 -18.95 -3.63 18.15
CA SER A 485 -18.12 -2.61 18.79
C SER A 485 -18.93 -1.61 19.62
N LYS A 486 -20.07 -1.13 19.08
CA LYS A 486 -21.00 -0.25 19.82
C LYS A 486 -21.53 -0.89 21.10
N LEU A 487 -21.80 -2.20 21.07
CA LEU A 487 -22.28 -2.92 22.25
C LEU A 487 -21.19 -3.13 23.31
N CYS A 488 -19.92 -3.03 22.92
CA CYS A 488 -18.77 -3.17 23.82
C CYS A 488 -18.28 -1.82 24.38
N GLU A 489 -18.69 -0.70 23.80
CA GLU A 489 -18.47 0.64 24.34
C GLU A 489 -19.38 0.90 25.54
#